data_19f0d8ce7a6f82f6002ed45cf4d376c0
#
_entry.id   19f0d8ce7a6f82f6002ed45cf4d376c0
#
_cell.length_a   1.000
_cell.length_b   1.000
_cell.length_c   1.000
_cell.angle_alpha   90.00
_cell.angle_beta   90.00
_cell.angle_gamma   90.00
#
_symmetry.space_group_name_H-M   'P 1'
#
loop_
_entity.id
_entity.type
_entity.pdbx_description
1 polymer ?
#
loop_
_entity_poly.entity_id
_entity_poly.type
_entity_poly.pdbx_seq_one_letter_code
_entity_poly.pdbx_strand_id
1 'polypeptide(L)'
;MIEAQLLCRSDELVERGPGVLFDVMLWRQPARAFALRIDGRPVAYVNRCAHVPTELDWNPGDFLDAERRTIVCSVHGAQYAPTTGQCLGGPCGRGRLMAIAVAERDGEVSWYPSRDIAPVAFDDAPPNPSTGLSS
;
A
#
# COMPACT_ATOMS: atom_id res chain seq x y z
N MET A 1 7.13 16.21 -13.87
CA MET A 1 6.52 16.67 -12.63
C MET A 1 5.60 15.59 -12.08
N ILE A 2 5.75 15.29 -10.81
CA ILE A 2 4.97 14.23 -10.18
C ILE A 2 3.72 14.84 -9.58
N GLU A 3 2.58 14.28 -9.95
CA GLU A 3 1.30 14.77 -9.48
C GLU A 3 0.77 13.87 -8.38
N ALA A 4 0.34 14.47 -7.27
CA ALA A 4 -0.22 13.72 -6.16
C ALA A 4 -1.53 13.06 -6.57
N GLN A 5 -1.73 11.83 -6.10
CA GLN A 5 -2.94 11.06 -6.34
C GLN A 5 -3.73 11.01 -5.04
N LEU A 6 -5.01 11.34 -5.08
CA LEU A 6 -5.84 11.24 -3.89
C LEU A 6 -5.98 9.77 -3.49
N LEU A 7 -5.67 9.48 -2.24
CA LEU A 7 -5.76 8.12 -1.71
C LEU A 7 -7.05 7.92 -0.93
N CYS A 8 -7.27 8.78 0.07
CA CYS A 8 -8.45 8.68 0.93
C CYS A 8 -8.58 9.97 1.73
N ARG A 9 -9.66 10.06 2.49
CA ARG A 9 -9.83 11.15 3.44
C ARG A 9 -9.06 10.86 4.72
N SER A 10 -8.67 11.91 5.41
CA SER A 10 -7.89 11.76 6.65
C SER A 10 -8.61 10.91 7.69
N ASP A 11 -9.94 11.05 7.78
CA ASP A 11 -10.70 10.34 8.79
C ASP A 11 -10.89 8.85 8.46
N GLU A 12 -10.52 8.42 7.26
CA GLU A 12 -10.56 7.00 6.90
C GLU A 12 -9.34 6.25 7.44
N LEU A 13 -8.30 6.95 7.83
CA LEU A 13 -7.11 6.33 8.42
C LEU A 13 -7.18 6.47 9.94
N VAL A 14 -7.55 5.39 10.59
CA VAL A 14 -7.63 5.32 12.05
C VAL A 14 -6.28 4.86 12.59
N GLU A 15 -5.85 5.48 13.69
CA GLU A 15 -4.55 5.14 14.28
C GLU A 15 -4.47 3.63 14.55
N ARG A 16 -3.51 2.98 13.91
CA ARG A 16 -3.26 1.53 14.00
C ARG A 16 -4.51 0.70 13.71
N GLY A 17 -5.38 1.25 12.88
CA GLY A 17 -6.60 0.57 12.44
C GLY A 17 -6.38 -0.19 11.14
N PRO A 18 -7.49 -0.58 10.49
CA PRO A 18 -7.40 -1.28 9.21
C PRO A 18 -6.72 -0.43 8.15
N GLY A 19 -6.03 -1.09 7.24
CA GLY A 19 -5.42 -0.41 6.10
C GLY A 19 -6.46 -0.02 5.07
N VAL A 20 -6.24 1.11 4.41
CA VAL A 20 -7.03 1.51 3.27
C VAL A 20 -6.31 1.00 2.03
N LEU A 21 -6.98 0.15 1.28
CA LEU A 21 -6.41 -0.46 0.07
C LEU A 21 -6.59 0.45 -1.12
N PHE A 22 -5.60 0.51 -1.98
CA PHE A 22 -5.70 1.25 -3.23
C PHE A 22 -4.88 0.56 -4.31
N ASP A 23 -5.22 0.85 -5.56
CA ASP A 23 -4.58 0.21 -6.70
C ASP A 23 -3.46 1.06 -7.25
N VAL A 24 -2.37 0.41 -7.63
CA VAL A 24 -1.23 1.07 -8.26
C VAL A 24 -0.72 0.20 -9.39
N MET A 25 0.18 0.75 -10.19
CA MET A 25 0.94 -0.01 -11.17
C MET A 25 2.36 -0.15 -10.65
N LEU A 26 2.79 -1.37 -10.42
CA LEU A 26 4.15 -1.69 -10.00
C LEU A 26 4.86 -2.33 -11.17
N TRP A 27 5.93 -1.68 -11.66
CA TRP A 27 6.68 -2.17 -12.81
C TRP A 27 5.75 -2.51 -13.98
N ARG A 28 4.79 -1.59 -14.25
CA ARG A 28 3.82 -1.71 -15.34
C ARG A 28 2.80 -2.84 -15.18
N GLN A 29 2.67 -3.37 -13.97
CA GLN A 29 1.67 -4.40 -13.70
C GLN A 29 0.75 -3.96 -12.58
N PRO A 30 -0.53 -4.32 -12.63
CA PRO A 30 -1.44 -3.98 -11.54
C PRO A 30 -0.98 -4.58 -10.23
N ALA A 31 -1.06 -3.79 -9.17
CA ALA A 31 -0.72 -4.24 -7.83
C ALA A 31 -1.60 -3.52 -6.84
N ARG A 32 -1.66 -4.05 -5.63
CA ARG A 32 -2.36 -3.41 -4.54
C ARG A 32 -1.38 -2.75 -3.61
N ALA A 33 -1.84 -1.66 -3.02
CA ALA A 33 -1.10 -0.96 -1.99
C ALA A 33 -2.03 -0.72 -0.81
N PHE A 34 -1.48 -0.33 0.31
CA PHE A 34 -2.28 -0.02 1.49
C PHE A 34 -1.69 1.16 2.23
N ALA A 35 -2.55 1.87 2.94
CA ALA A 35 -2.15 2.99 3.79
C ALA A 35 -2.62 2.71 5.20
N LEU A 36 -1.82 3.14 6.17
CA LEU A 36 -2.11 3.03 7.59
C LEU A 36 -1.81 4.36 8.26
N ARG A 37 -2.39 4.58 9.43
CA ARG A 37 -1.98 5.69 10.28
C ARG A 37 -1.18 5.13 11.44
N ILE A 38 0.06 5.56 11.55
CA ILE A 38 0.99 5.09 12.57
C ILE A 38 1.58 6.31 13.27
N ASP A 39 1.35 6.40 14.57
CA ASP A 39 1.84 7.51 15.39
C ASP A 39 1.41 8.86 14.82
N GLY A 40 0.16 8.92 14.39
CA GLY A 40 -0.45 10.15 13.88
C GLY A 40 -0.10 10.49 12.44
N ARG A 41 0.67 9.64 11.75
CA ARG A 41 1.12 9.94 10.39
C ARG A 41 0.66 8.88 9.41
N PRO A 42 0.33 9.26 8.17
CA PRO A 42 0.03 8.27 7.14
C PRO A 42 1.32 7.62 6.66
N VAL A 43 1.25 6.31 6.44
CA VAL A 43 2.30 5.56 5.78
C VAL A 43 1.64 4.67 4.74
N ALA A 44 2.35 4.34 3.68
CA ALA A 44 1.80 3.47 2.64
C ALA A 44 2.89 2.59 2.07
N TYR A 45 2.48 1.39 1.69
CA TYR A 45 3.39 0.38 1.15
C TYR A 45 2.67 -0.42 0.08
N VAL A 46 3.46 -0.99 -0.83
CA VAL A 46 2.91 -1.98 -1.75
C VAL A 46 2.55 -3.22 -0.95
N ASN A 47 1.37 -3.79 -1.21
CA ASN A 47 0.88 -4.97 -0.51
C ASN A 47 1.55 -6.22 -1.08
N ARG A 48 2.81 -6.40 -0.70
CA ARG A 48 3.62 -7.49 -1.22
C ARG A 48 4.69 -7.84 -0.18
N CYS A 49 4.70 -9.09 0.21
CA CYS A 49 5.68 -9.58 1.18
C CYS A 49 7.08 -9.54 0.56
N ALA A 50 8.06 -9.06 1.32
CA ALA A 50 9.43 -9.00 0.83
C ALA A 50 10.04 -10.38 0.65
N HIS A 51 9.51 -11.37 1.33
CA HIS A 51 9.99 -12.75 1.28
C HIS A 51 9.52 -13.45 -0.01
N VAL A 52 8.26 -13.34 -0.31
CA VAL A 52 7.66 -13.92 -1.53
C VAL A 52 6.61 -12.94 -2.06
N PRO A 53 6.32 -12.96 -3.36
CA PRO A 53 5.37 -12.00 -3.95
C PRO A 53 3.92 -12.37 -3.66
N THR A 54 3.52 -12.27 -2.41
CA THR A 54 2.16 -12.53 -1.97
C THR A 54 1.67 -11.35 -1.16
N GLU A 55 0.36 -11.14 -1.16
CA GLU A 55 -0.23 -10.08 -0.36
C GLU A 55 -0.13 -10.40 1.12
N LEU A 56 -0.04 -9.35 1.94
CA LEU A 56 0.19 -9.49 3.37
C LEU A 56 -1.07 -9.84 4.15
N ASP A 57 -2.21 -9.34 3.70
CA ASP A 57 -3.44 -9.42 4.47
C ASP A 57 -4.25 -10.65 4.08
N TRP A 58 -4.32 -11.61 4.97
CA TRP A 58 -5.23 -12.74 4.82
C TRP A 58 -6.67 -12.25 4.83
N ASN A 59 -6.99 -11.39 5.81
CA ASN A 59 -8.27 -10.69 5.84
C ASN A 59 -8.06 -9.31 5.25
N PRO A 60 -8.81 -8.91 4.21
CA PRO A 60 -8.59 -7.63 3.55
C PRO A 60 -8.53 -6.47 4.55
N GLY A 61 -7.47 -5.68 4.46
CA GLY A 61 -7.26 -4.52 5.33
C GLY A 61 -6.61 -4.82 6.66
N ASP A 62 -6.39 -6.09 7.00
CA ASP A 62 -5.83 -6.48 8.31
C ASP A 62 -4.33 -6.72 8.18
N PHE A 63 -3.55 -5.67 8.42
CA PHE A 63 -2.10 -5.68 8.22
C PHE A 63 -1.29 -5.75 9.50
N LEU A 64 -1.89 -5.46 10.65
CA LEU A 64 -1.14 -5.33 11.89
C LEU A 64 -1.29 -6.59 12.75
N ASP A 65 -0.29 -6.83 13.60
CA ASP A 65 -0.34 -7.94 14.53
C ASP A 65 -1.40 -7.70 15.61
N ALA A 66 -1.59 -8.69 16.50
CA ALA A 66 -2.62 -8.60 17.52
C ALA A 66 -2.44 -7.41 18.44
N GLU A 67 -1.20 -7.01 18.66
CA GLU A 67 -0.88 -5.85 19.50
C GLU A 67 -0.81 -4.55 18.70
N ARG A 68 -0.99 -4.63 17.40
CA ARG A 68 -0.99 -3.49 16.48
C ARG A 68 0.32 -2.71 16.50
N ARG A 69 1.42 -3.42 16.70
CA ARG A 69 2.75 -2.81 16.76
C ARG A 69 3.56 -2.99 15.48
N THR A 70 3.32 -4.08 14.74
CA THR A 70 4.09 -4.38 13.54
C THR A 70 3.15 -4.76 12.40
N ILE A 71 3.63 -4.55 11.17
CA ILE A 71 2.96 -5.06 9.99
C ILE A 71 3.38 -6.53 9.85
N VAL A 72 2.41 -7.40 9.61
CA VAL A 72 2.65 -8.84 9.56
C VAL A 72 2.17 -9.40 8.23
N CYS A 73 3.01 -10.26 7.64
CA CYS A 73 2.57 -11.10 6.54
C CYS A 73 1.79 -12.28 7.13
N SER A 74 0.49 -12.31 6.91
CA SER A 74 -0.37 -13.32 7.53
C SER A 74 -0.06 -14.75 7.08
N VAL A 75 0.60 -14.91 5.95
CA VAL A 75 0.90 -16.23 5.40
C VAL A 75 2.17 -16.81 6.02
N HIS A 76 3.22 -15.98 6.16
CA HIS A 76 4.54 -16.48 6.57
C HIS A 76 5.02 -15.93 7.89
N GLY A 77 4.31 -15.01 8.51
CA GLY A 77 4.69 -14.46 9.81
C GLY A 77 5.83 -13.46 9.77
N ALA A 78 6.24 -13.01 8.58
CA ALA A 78 7.24 -11.96 8.50
C ALA A 78 6.70 -10.67 9.13
N GLN A 79 7.54 -9.98 9.91
CA GLN A 79 7.13 -8.77 10.61
C GLN A 79 7.96 -7.59 10.13
N TYR A 80 7.29 -6.45 9.96
CA TYR A 80 7.91 -5.24 9.43
C TYR A 80 7.61 -4.05 10.32
N ALA A 81 8.59 -3.15 10.42
CA ALA A 81 8.39 -1.90 11.15
C ALA A 81 7.36 -1.05 10.41
N PRO A 82 6.30 -0.61 11.10
CA PRO A 82 5.23 0.11 10.40
C PRO A 82 5.64 1.48 9.90
N THR A 83 6.67 2.09 10.47
CA THR A 83 7.11 3.42 10.04
C THR A 83 8.12 3.37 8.90
N THR A 84 8.85 2.27 8.73
CA THR A 84 9.90 2.18 7.70
C THR A 84 9.71 1.03 6.73
N GLY A 85 8.91 0.02 7.10
CA GLY A 85 8.74 -1.17 6.27
C GLY A 85 9.89 -2.17 6.38
N GLN A 86 10.87 -1.91 7.23
CA GLN A 86 12.02 -2.79 7.35
C GLN A 86 11.65 -4.08 8.09
N CYS A 87 12.20 -5.20 7.63
CA CYS A 87 11.97 -6.49 8.28
C CYS A 87 12.49 -6.48 9.72
N LEU A 88 11.63 -6.88 10.65
CA LEU A 88 12.00 -6.98 12.07
C LEU A 88 12.18 -8.43 12.50
N GLY A 89 11.63 -9.39 11.76
CA GLY A 89 11.74 -10.78 12.13
C GLY A 89 10.98 -11.67 11.16
N GLY A 90 11.25 -12.96 11.22
CA GLY A 90 10.64 -13.93 10.34
C GLY A 90 11.44 -14.11 9.06
N PRO A 91 10.83 -14.71 8.03
CA PRO A 91 11.57 -15.10 6.82
C PRO A 91 11.94 -13.94 5.90
N CYS A 92 11.59 -12.70 6.22
CA CYS A 92 11.92 -11.57 5.36
C CYS A 92 13.40 -11.19 5.37
N GLY A 93 14.16 -11.64 6.37
CA GLY A 93 15.60 -11.41 6.41
C GLY A 93 15.96 -9.93 6.40
N ARG A 94 16.66 -9.51 5.35
CA ARG A 94 17.04 -8.10 5.18
C ARG A 94 16.08 -7.34 4.28
N GLY A 95 14.96 -7.97 3.94
CA GLY A 95 14.00 -7.35 3.06
C GLY A 95 13.24 -6.22 3.74
N ARG A 96 12.50 -5.51 2.91
CA ARG A 96 11.63 -4.43 3.38
C ARG A 96 10.46 -4.29 2.44
N LEU A 97 9.39 -3.75 2.95
CA LEU A 97 8.24 -3.41 2.12
C LEU A 97 8.62 -2.21 1.24
N MET A 98 8.03 -2.16 0.06
CA MET A 98 8.23 -1.01 -0.83
C MET A 98 7.37 0.14 -0.34
N ALA A 99 8.02 1.22 0.11
CA ALA A 99 7.33 2.38 0.62
C ALA A 99 6.79 3.24 -0.51
N ILE A 100 5.64 3.84 -0.27
CA ILE A 100 5.02 4.80 -1.17
C ILE A 100 4.96 6.13 -0.43
N ALA A 101 5.45 7.19 -1.05
CA ALA A 101 5.42 8.51 -0.44
C ALA A 101 3.98 8.99 -0.32
N VAL A 102 3.62 9.51 0.85
CA VAL A 102 2.28 10.02 1.10
C VAL A 102 2.37 11.35 1.81
N ALA A 103 1.32 12.14 1.72
CA ALA A 103 1.20 13.40 2.43
C ALA A 103 -0.25 13.58 2.86
N GLU A 104 -0.44 14.23 3.99
CA GLU A 104 -1.77 14.52 4.51
C GLU A 104 -1.94 16.03 4.57
N ARG A 105 -3.04 16.53 3.99
CA ARG A 105 -3.25 17.96 3.88
C ARG A 105 -4.74 18.24 3.71
N ASP A 106 -5.24 19.20 4.48
CA ASP A 106 -6.62 19.67 4.33
C ASP A 106 -7.66 18.55 4.40
N GLY A 107 -7.46 17.58 5.29
CA GLY A 107 -8.39 16.50 5.48
C GLY A 107 -8.28 15.39 4.46
N GLU A 108 -7.24 15.38 3.64
CA GLU A 108 -7.04 14.37 2.60
C GLU A 108 -5.65 13.79 2.66
N VAL A 109 -5.56 12.51 2.33
CA VAL A 109 -4.28 11.80 2.20
C VAL A 109 -4.06 11.51 0.72
N SER A 110 -2.89 11.90 0.24
CA SER A 110 -2.49 11.68 -1.16
C SER A 110 -1.19 10.90 -1.21
N TRP A 111 -0.97 10.19 -2.31
CA TRP A 111 0.28 9.49 -2.52
C TRP A 111 0.95 10.00 -3.79
N TYR A 112 2.25 9.80 -3.87
CA TYR A 112 3.04 10.31 -4.98
C TYR A 112 3.64 9.15 -5.76
N PRO A 113 3.44 9.14 -7.08
CA PRO A 113 4.09 8.15 -7.92
C PRO A 113 5.60 8.25 -7.84
N SER A 114 6.25 7.14 -8.12
CA SER A 114 7.70 7.07 -8.17
C SER A 114 8.11 6.35 -9.45
N ARG A 115 9.41 6.14 -9.58
CA ARG A 115 9.95 5.45 -10.75
C ARG A 115 9.33 4.07 -10.95
N ASP A 116 9.09 3.35 -9.85
CA ASP A 116 8.60 1.97 -9.92
C ASP A 116 7.10 1.86 -9.75
N ILE A 117 6.46 2.89 -9.20
CA ILE A 117 5.05 2.83 -8.80
C ILE A 117 4.31 3.99 -9.44
N ALA A 118 3.33 3.66 -10.27
CA ALA A 118 2.55 4.64 -11.00
C ALA A 118 1.07 4.49 -10.68
N PRO A 119 0.27 5.55 -10.93
CA PRO A 119 -1.17 5.43 -10.78
C PRO A 119 -1.74 4.55 -11.90
N VAL A 120 -2.89 3.95 -11.61
CA VAL A 120 -3.64 3.25 -12.65
C VAL A 120 -4.18 4.31 -13.60
N ALA A 121 -3.74 4.26 -14.85
CA ALA A 121 -4.08 5.28 -15.82
C ALA A 121 -5.28 4.81 -16.63
N PHE A 122 -6.46 5.27 -16.23
CA PHE A 122 -7.66 4.89 -16.96
C PHE A 122 -7.65 5.42 -18.39
N ASP A 123 -6.99 6.56 -18.60
CA ASP A 123 -6.91 7.14 -19.93
C ASP A 123 -6.08 6.30 -20.87
N ASP A 124 -5.12 5.58 -20.32
CA ASP A 124 -4.25 4.70 -21.09
C ASP A 124 -4.73 3.26 -21.05
N ALA A 125 -5.76 3.00 -20.31
CA ALA A 125 -6.32 1.68 -20.26
C ALA A 125 -6.83 1.34 -21.64
N PRO A 126 -6.60 0.13 -22.13
CA PRO A 126 -7.18 -0.25 -23.41
C PRO A 126 -8.66 -0.06 -23.30
N PRO A 127 -9.23 0.52 -24.33
CA PRO A 127 -10.67 0.65 -24.33
C PRO A 127 -11.15 -0.72 -24.05
N ASN A 128 -11.80 -0.81 -23.11
CA ASN A 128 -12.11 -2.02 -22.70
C ASN A 128 -12.70 -2.80 -23.73
N PRO A 129 -12.15 -3.38 -24.17
CA PRO A 129 -12.47 -4.07 -25.38
C PRO A 129 -13.81 -4.65 -25.33
N SER A 130 -13.57 -4.00 -24.94
CA SER A 130 -14.15 -3.97 -24.83
C SER A 130 -14.64 -3.56 -24.59
N THR A 131 -14.79 -3.48 -24.72
CA THR A 131 -15.02 -2.82 -24.50
C THR A 131 -15.20 -2.26 -24.51
N GLY A 132 -15.60 -2.45 -24.71
CA GLY A 132 -15.66 -1.78 -24.70
C GLY A 132 -15.89 -1.49 -24.56
N LEU A 133 -16.32 -1.57 -24.68
CA LEU A 133 -16.35 -1.10 -24.42
C LEU A 133 -16.38 -0.77 -24.01
N SER A 134 -16.65 -0.84 -24.03
CA SER A 134 -16.44 -0.27 -23.65
C SER A 134 -16.41 -0.05 -23.36
N SER A 135 -16.71 -0.20 -23.46
CA SER A 135 -16.42 0.28 -23.31
C SER A 135 -16.45 0.47 -23.18
#